data_f7b7dfe5214b71abd08919d7039b0976
#
_entry.id   f7b7dfe5214b71abd08919d7039b0976
#
_cell.length_a   1.000
_cell.length_b   1.000
_cell.length_c   1.000
_cell.angle_alpha   90.00
_cell.angle_beta   90.00
_cell.angle_gamma   90.00
#
_symmetry.space_group_name_H-M   'P 1'
#
loop_
_entity.id
_entity.type
_entity.pdbx_description
1 polymer ?
#
loop_
_entity_poly.entity_id
_entity_poly.type
_entity_poly.pdbx_seq_one_letter_code
_entity_poly.pdbx_strand_id
1 'polypeptide(L)'
;DQYAEVVRNENYYRPVAKLGKIFVKVLPAANLVAQLQTGDIQLNSLPVGLIPISDYEKVKALPNVNVDSSGPSEPAELFFNNKVFNDVKVRQAVAYALNRELIVEQLLKGQGEVIDGSVPSDNPYYNKDIQLYSYDPEKAKSLLRESGWDAKKTIRFLVPSGNKIREQAADILTQNLKDAGFKIEVQKYDFGTLAQKVKKGDYDLTIFNRDYYIEPSLYFSLFQSDNASNFIHYANPKADELIKQGVVEADPAKRRGIYNELQAILHDDLPTLSIYSEKRIQAVSKDVLVGKPLNIGMFNNVNEWDLK
;
A
#
# COMPACT_ATOMS: atom_id res chain seq x y z
N ASP A 1 1.53 -19.39 -25.75
CA ASP A 1 1.91 -19.21 -24.35
C ASP A 1 2.89 -18.06 -24.29
N GLN A 2 2.61 -17.09 -23.40
CA GLN A 2 3.52 -15.98 -23.19
C GLN A 2 4.44 -16.35 -22.01
N TYR A 3 5.71 -16.50 -22.29
CA TYR A 3 6.73 -16.69 -21.26
C TYR A 3 8.02 -15.96 -21.67
N ALA A 4 8.83 -15.62 -20.67
CA ALA A 4 10.20 -15.19 -20.85
C ALA A 4 11.14 -16.25 -20.29
N GLU A 5 12.26 -16.47 -20.97
CA GLU A 5 13.34 -17.35 -20.52
C GLU A 5 14.49 -16.50 -20.02
N VAL A 6 14.93 -16.73 -18.79
CA VAL A 6 16.12 -16.13 -18.19
C VAL A 6 17.17 -17.21 -18.06
N VAL A 7 18.35 -16.99 -18.63
CA VAL A 7 19.48 -17.93 -18.58
C VAL A 7 20.60 -17.41 -17.70
N ARG A 8 21.36 -18.35 -17.13
CA ARG A 8 22.49 -18.05 -16.28
C ARG A 8 23.55 -17.23 -17.04
N ASN A 9 24.05 -16.16 -16.39
CA ASN A 9 25.20 -15.41 -16.88
C ASN A 9 26.49 -15.93 -16.23
N GLU A 10 27.34 -16.62 -17.02
CA GLU A 10 28.59 -17.18 -16.55
C GLU A 10 29.61 -16.09 -16.14
N ASN A 11 29.44 -14.85 -16.62
CA ASN A 11 30.30 -13.71 -16.30
C ASN A 11 29.68 -12.77 -15.26
N TYR A 12 28.81 -13.29 -14.39
CA TYR A 12 28.18 -12.47 -13.36
C TYR A 12 29.20 -11.99 -12.32
N TYR A 13 29.13 -10.74 -11.91
CA TYR A 13 30.09 -10.10 -10.99
C TYR A 13 30.04 -10.61 -9.54
N ARG A 14 28.98 -11.34 -9.17
CA ARG A 14 28.83 -12.11 -7.93
C ARG A 14 28.95 -13.60 -8.22
N PRO A 15 28.79 -14.50 -7.21
CA PRO A 15 28.75 -15.94 -7.50
C PRO A 15 27.76 -16.28 -8.60
N VAL A 16 28.20 -17.06 -9.55
CA VAL A 16 27.39 -17.51 -10.69
C VAL A 16 26.17 -18.28 -10.19
N ALA A 17 25.00 -18.03 -10.79
CA ALA A 17 23.77 -18.68 -10.41
C ALA A 17 23.85 -20.21 -10.53
N LYS A 18 23.27 -20.93 -9.58
CA LYS A 18 23.25 -22.40 -9.59
C LYS A 18 22.29 -22.94 -10.63
N LEU A 19 21.10 -22.29 -10.77
CA LEU A 19 20.12 -22.64 -11.79
C LEU A 19 20.61 -22.22 -13.17
N GLY A 20 20.49 -23.12 -14.16
CA GLY A 20 20.83 -22.81 -15.55
C GLY A 20 19.81 -21.91 -16.24
N LYS A 21 18.52 -22.09 -15.90
CA LYS A 21 17.40 -21.36 -16.52
C LYS A 21 16.23 -21.16 -15.56
N ILE A 22 15.49 -20.08 -15.79
CA ILE A 22 14.21 -19.78 -15.15
C ILE A 22 13.21 -19.40 -16.24
N PHE A 23 12.02 -20.00 -16.21
CA PHE A 23 10.92 -19.67 -17.11
C PHE A 23 9.91 -18.79 -16.35
N VAL A 24 9.72 -17.57 -16.80
CA VAL A 24 8.71 -16.65 -16.26
C VAL A 24 7.47 -16.74 -17.13
N LYS A 25 6.43 -17.42 -16.64
CA LYS A 25 5.15 -17.61 -17.34
C LYS A 25 4.18 -16.47 -17.00
N VAL A 26 3.53 -15.89 -17.99
CA VAL A 26 2.43 -14.93 -17.80
C VAL A 26 1.12 -15.70 -17.78
N LEU A 27 0.44 -15.68 -16.65
CA LEU A 27 -0.76 -16.47 -16.38
C LEU A 27 -1.90 -15.58 -15.85
N PRO A 28 -3.16 -15.90 -16.18
CA PRO A 28 -4.30 -15.34 -15.46
C PRO A 28 -4.21 -15.68 -13.97
N ALA A 29 -4.47 -14.69 -13.09
CA ALA A 29 -4.39 -14.88 -11.63
C ALA A 29 -5.25 -16.05 -11.13
N ALA A 30 -6.40 -16.32 -11.76
CA ALA A 30 -7.28 -17.43 -11.42
C ALA A 30 -6.63 -18.83 -11.64
N ASN A 31 -5.61 -18.94 -12.48
CA ASN A 31 -4.94 -20.20 -12.77
C ASN A 31 -3.73 -20.47 -11.86
N LEU A 32 -3.27 -19.45 -11.13
CA LEU A 32 -2.03 -19.50 -10.36
C LEU A 32 -2.03 -20.62 -9.31
N VAL A 33 -3.11 -20.75 -8.55
CA VAL A 33 -3.21 -21.77 -7.49
C VAL A 33 -3.22 -23.18 -8.06
N ALA A 34 -3.95 -23.40 -9.16
CA ALA A 34 -4.01 -24.72 -9.80
C ALA A 34 -2.63 -25.14 -10.34
N GLN A 35 -1.87 -24.21 -10.93
CA GLN A 35 -0.54 -24.51 -11.46
C GLN A 35 0.53 -24.68 -10.37
N LEU A 36 0.38 -24.03 -9.21
CA LEU A 36 1.19 -24.34 -8.02
C LEU A 36 0.88 -25.75 -7.50
N GLN A 37 -0.39 -26.15 -7.51
CA GLN A 37 -0.82 -27.46 -7.06
C GLN A 37 -0.30 -28.59 -7.98
N THR A 38 -0.34 -28.40 -9.30
CA THR A 38 0.17 -29.39 -10.28
C THR A 38 1.69 -29.38 -10.38
N GLY A 39 2.37 -28.36 -9.89
CA GLY A 39 3.81 -28.17 -10.05
C GLY A 39 4.23 -27.61 -11.43
N ASP A 40 3.27 -27.16 -12.25
CA ASP A 40 3.57 -26.50 -13.54
C ASP A 40 4.29 -25.16 -13.36
N ILE A 41 4.11 -24.55 -12.19
CA ILE A 41 4.93 -23.45 -11.69
C ILE A 41 5.44 -23.79 -10.28
N GLN A 42 6.64 -23.37 -9.97
CA GLN A 42 7.29 -23.63 -8.69
C GLN A 42 7.18 -22.50 -7.70
N LEU A 43 6.87 -21.28 -8.16
CA LEU A 43 6.69 -20.11 -7.29
C LEU A 43 5.93 -19.00 -8.02
N ASN A 44 5.28 -18.12 -7.26
CA ASN A 44 4.70 -16.89 -7.79
C ASN A 44 5.73 -15.76 -7.73
N SER A 45 5.72 -14.89 -8.75
CA SER A 45 6.68 -13.77 -8.87
C SER A 45 6.09 -12.50 -8.26
N LEU A 46 6.58 -12.11 -7.09
CA LEU A 46 6.25 -10.82 -6.49
C LEU A 46 7.04 -9.68 -7.15
N PRO A 47 6.50 -8.47 -7.26
CA PRO A 47 5.18 -8.02 -6.78
C PRO A 47 4.02 -8.27 -7.76
N VAL A 48 4.26 -8.81 -8.94
CA VAL A 48 3.26 -8.90 -10.02
C VAL A 48 2.37 -10.14 -9.90
N GLY A 49 2.93 -11.28 -9.55
CA GLY A 49 2.22 -12.56 -9.41
C GLY A 49 1.55 -12.70 -8.04
N LEU A 50 0.66 -11.78 -7.69
CA LEU A 50 -0.03 -11.81 -6.40
C LEU A 50 -1.03 -12.97 -6.33
N ILE A 51 -0.95 -13.75 -5.25
CA ILE A 51 -1.99 -14.72 -4.89
C ILE A 51 -3.12 -13.93 -4.23
N PRO A 52 -4.37 -14.05 -4.75
CA PRO A 52 -5.51 -13.38 -4.11
C PRO A 52 -5.66 -13.84 -2.65
N ILE A 53 -5.94 -12.91 -1.75
CA ILE A 53 -6.17 -13.22 -0.31
C ILE A 53 -7.28 -14.25 -0.13
N SER A 54 -8.29 -14.24 -0.99
CA SER A 54 -9.35 -15.28 -1.01
C SER A 54 -8.83 -16.70 -1.17
N ASP A 55 -7.66 -16.86 -1.76
CA ASP A 55 -7.04 -18.17 -2.04
C ASP A 55 -5.94 -18.55 -1.03
N TYR A 56 -5.65 -17.67 -0.06
CA TYR A 56 -4.60 -17.90 0.94
C TYR A 56 -4.71 -19.27 1.63
N GLU A 57 -5.88 -19.59 2.18
CA GLU A 57 -6.08 -20.87 2.88
C GLU A 57 -5.96 -22.07 1.93
N LYS A 58 -6.38 -21.94 0.68
CA LYS A 58 -6.22 -22.99 -0.34
C LYS A 58 -4.74 -23.26 -0.63
N VAL A 59 -3.97 -22.19 -0.84
CA VAL A 59 -2.53 -22.30 -1.15
C VAL A 59 -1.77 -22.84 0.05
N LYS A 60 -2.09 -22.37 1.26
CA LYS A 60 -1.50 -22.85 2.52
C LYS A 60 -1.73 -24.33 2.77
N ALA A 61 -2.86 -24.87 2.31
CA ALA A 61 -3.19 -26.28 2.41
C ALA A 61 -2.50 -27.18 1.36
N LEU A 62 -1.80 -26.62 0.37
CA LEU A 62 -1.11 -27.41 -0.65
C LEU A 62 0.09 -28.16 -0.03
N PRO A 63 0.19 -29.49 -0.22
CA PRO A 63 1.24 -30.30 0.41
C PRO A 63 2.63 -30.05 -0.19
N ASN A 64 2.70 -29.56 -1.42
CA ASN A 64 3.92 -29.40 -2.22
C ASN A 64 4.54 -28.00 -2.19
N VAL A 65 3.94 -27.03 -1.47
CA VAL A 65 4.47 -25.68 -1.38
C VAL A 65 4.71 -25.24 0.07
N ASN A 66 5.63 -24.32 0.24
CA ASN A 66 5.76 -23.49 1.45
C ASN A 66 5.13 -22.13 1.17
N VAL A 67 4.39 -21.61 2.14
CA VAL A 67 3.76 -20.29 2.02
C VAL A 67 4.38 -19.34 3.03
N ASP A 68 4.81 -18.20 2.56
CA ASP A 68 5.25 -17.08 3.37
C ASP A 68 4.35 -15.87 3.10
N SER A 69 3.87 -15.24 4.16
CA SER A 69 3.10 -13.99 4.09
C SER A 69 3.79 -12.90 4.91
N SER A 70 5.12 -12.89 4.89
CA SER A 70 5.93 -11.94 5.62
C SER A 70 5.90 -10.56 4.95
N GLY A 71 5.66 -9.57 5.78
CA GLY A 71 5.70 -8.17 5.41
C GLY A 71 4.41 -7.64 4.77
N PRO A 72 4.07 -6.40 5.06
CA PRO A 72 3.01 -5.67 4.38
C PRO A 72 3.42 -5.38 2.94
N SER A 73 2.42 -5.30 2.09
CA SER A 73 2.59 -4.84 0.72
C SER A 73 2.37 -3.32 0.63
N GLU A 74 1.96 -2.88 -0.53
CA GLU A 74 1.61 -1.49 -0.77
C GLU A 74 0.38 -1.09 0.05
N PRO A 75 0.45 0.00 0.84
CA PRO A 75 -0.70 0.47 1.58
C PRO A 75 -1.78 0.99 0.62
N ALA A 76 -3.03 0.64 0.88
CA ALA A 76 -4.17 1.32 0.28
C ALA A 76 -4.41 2.60 1.07
N GLU A 77 -4.20 3.74 0.42
CA GLU A 77 -4.34 5.06 1.04
C GLU A 77 -5.56 5.80 0.54
N LEU A 78 -6.20 6.51 1.43
CA LEU A 78 -7.23 7.50 1.16
C LEU A 78 -6.54 8.86 0.99
N PHE A 79 -6.69 9.46 -0.19
CA PHE A 79 -6.09 10.74 -0.54
C PHE A 79 -7.13 11.84 -0.46
N PHE A 80 -6.88 12.82 0.40
CA PHE A 80 -7.69 14.02 0.48
C PHE A 80 -7.24 15.04 -0.59
N ASN A 81 -8.18 15.67 -1.27
CA ASN A 81 -7.89 16.95 -1.89
C ASN A 81 -7.85 18.01 -0.76
N ASN A 82 -6.66 18.42 -0.34
CA ASN A 82 -6.50 19.31 0.82
C ASN A 82 -7.04 20.74 0.56
N LYS A 83 -7.41 21.09 -0.67
CA LYS A 83 -8.19 22.31 -0.97
C LYS A 83 -9.66 22.16 -0.59
N VAL A 84 -10.20 20.93 -0.65
CA VAL A 84 -11.59 20.60 -0.29
C VAL A 84 -11.70 20.28 1.20
N PHE A 85 -10.74 19.51 1.72
CA PHE A 85 -10.57 19.13 3.12
C PHE A 85 -9.49 19.99 3.79
N ASN A 86 -9.66 21.32 3.75
CA ASN A 86 -8.67 22.28 4.21
C ASN A 86 -8.54 22.34 5.74
N ASP A 87 -9.56 21.94 6.49
CA ASP A 87 -9.52 21.85 7.95
C ASP A 87 -9.05 20.46 8.40
N VAL A 88 -8.00 20.43 9.21
CA VAL A 88 -7.45 19.18 9.77
C VAL A 88 -8.46 18.42 10.62
N LYS A 89 -9.35 19.12 11.36
CA LYS A 89 -10.41 18.48 12.14
C LYS A 89 -11.34 17.65 11.29
N VAL A 90 -11.62 18.10 10.06
CA VAL A 90 -12.45 17.34 9.11
C VAL A 90 -11.73 16.09 8.64
N ARG A 91 -10.42 16.17 8.35
CA ARG A 91 -9.61 14.99 7.97
C ARG A 91 -9.49 13.99 9.14
N GLN A 92 -9.28 14.50 10.36
CA GLN A 92 -9.29 13.67 11.57
C GLN A 92 -10.67 13.05 11.83
N ALA A 93 -11.75 13.77 11.57
CA ALA A 93 -13.11 13.21 11.65
C ALA A 93 -13.29 12.04 10.68
N VAL A 94 -12.76 12.15 9.45
CA VAL A 94 -12.73 11.00 8.52
C VAL A 94 -11.96 9.84 9.14
N ALA A 95 -10.77 10.06 9.69
CA ALA A 95 -9.94 9.00 10.25
C ALA A 95 -10.64 8.25 11.40
N TYR A 96 -11.26 8.98 12.35
CA TYR A 96 -12.01 8.39 13.45
C TYR A 96 -13.34 7.74 13.01
N ALA A 97 -13.91 8.15 11.89
CA ALA A 97 -15.12 7.55 11.35
C ALA A 97 -14.92 6.16 10.75
N LEU A 98 -13.69 5.82 10.34
CA LEU A 98 -13.42 4.62 9.54
C LEU A 98 -13.02 3.42 10.40
N ASN A 99 -13.80 2.33 10.31
CA ASN A 99 -13.48 1.07 10.94
C ASN A 99 -12.50 0.26 10.06
N ARG A 100 -11.23 0.64 10.10
CA ARG A 100 -10.17 0.04 9.28
C ARG A 100 -9.82 -1.39 9.72
N GLU A 101 -9.92 -1.68 11.02
CA GLU A 101 -9.70 -3.02 11.57
C GLU A 101 -10.70 -4.02 11.01
N LEU A 102 -11.98 -3.61 10.87
CA LEU A 102 -13.01 -4.44 10.26
C LEU A 102 -12.67 -4.82 8.81
N ILE A 103 -12.08 -3.89 8.05
CA ILE A 103 -11.61 -4.16 6.67
C ILE A 103 -10.53 -5.22 6.69
N VAL A 104 -9.52 -5.10 7.57
CA VAL A 104 -8.44 -6.08 7.70
C VAL A 104 -8.98 -7.44 8.10
N GLU A 105 -9.89 -7.50 9.06
CA GLU A 105 -10.48 -8.75 9.54
C GLU A 105 -11.37 -9.43 8.48
N GLN A 106 -12.31 -8.70 7.91
CA GLN A 106 -13.33 -9.28 7.03
C GLN A 106 -12.90 -9.43 5.58
N LEU A 107 -12.27 -8.40 5.00
CA LEU A 107 -11.87 -8.45 3.59
C LEU A 107 -10.49 -9.10 3.42
N LEU A 108 -9.54 -8.79 4.31
CA LEU A 108 -8.19 -9.33 4.24
C LEU A 108 -8.01 -10.61 5.06
N LYS A 109 -9.04 -11.07 5.78
CA LYS A 109 -9.00 -12.30 6.61
C LYS A 109 -7.78 -12.32 7.55
N GLY A 110 -7.42 -11.17 8.11
CA GLY A 110 -6.23 -11.00 8.94
C GLY A 110 -4.89 -11.00 8.18
N GLN A 111 -4.92 -11.07 6.84
CA GLN A 111 -3.70 -10.97 6.01
C GLN A 111 -3.39 -9.51 5.64
N GLY A 112 -3.35 -8.66 6.65
CA GLY A 112 -3.05 -7.24 6.52
C GLY A 112 -2.87 -6.61 7.88
N GLU A 113 -2.61 -5.31 7.87
CA GLU A 113 -2.50 -4.48 9.08
C GLU A 113 -3.04 -3.07 8.83
N VAL A 114 -3.38 -2.38 9.89
CA VAL A 114 -3.65 -0.94 9.88
C VAL A 114 -2.38 -0.22 10.31
N ILE A 115 -2.00 0.80 9.57
CA ILE A 115 -0.89 1.70 9.89
C ILE A 115 -1.37 3.15 9.79
N ASP A 116 -0.81 4.06 10.60
CA ASP A 116 -1.02 5.51 10.50
C ASP A 116 0.30 6.23 10.22
N GLY A 117 0.98 5.77 9.22
CA GLY A 117 2.19 6.39 8.71
C GLY A 117 2.20 6.34 7.20
N SER A 118 2.95 7.26 6.61
CA SER A 118 3.14 7.26 5.16
C SER A 118 4.13 6.20 4.69
N VAL A 119 4.71 5.43 5.62
CA VAL A 119 5.75 4.44 5.36
C VAL A 119 5.28 3.10 5.93
N PRO A 120 5.34 1.99 5.16
CA PRO A 120 4.97 0.66 5.63
C PRO A 120 5.75 0.20 6.85
N SER A 121 5.17 -0.66 7.69
CA SER A 121 5.74 -1.08 8.98
C SER A 121 7.05 -1.87 8.86
N ASP A 122 7.30 -2.52 7.71
CA ASP A 122 8.55 -3.24 7.41
C ASP A 122 9.67 -2.36 6.86
N ASN A 123 9.38 -1.08 6.60
CA ASN A 123 10.39 -0.13 6.15
C ASN A 123 11.34 0.24 7.31
N PRO A 124 12.66 0.31 7.09
CA PRO A 124 13.62 0.72 8.12
C PRO A 124 13.36 2.09 8.74
N TYR A 125 12.64 2.97 8.06
CA TYR A 125 12.31 4.33 8.51
C TYR A 125 10.90 4.47 9.07
N TYR A 126 10.17 3.37 9.27
CA TYR A 126 8.86 3.40 9.91
C TYR A 126 8.94 3.95 11.34
N ASN A 127 8.12 4.95 11.64
CA ASN A 127 8.03 5.52 12.99
C ASN A 127 7.03 4.73 13.83
N LYS A 128 7.54 3.95 14.80
CA LYS A 128 6.75 3.08 15.68
C LYS A 128 6.00 3.83 16.80
N ASP A 129 6.34 5.12 16.99
CA ASP A 129 5.77 5.93 18.08
C ASP A 129 4.47 6.63 17.66
N ILE A 130 4.09 6.53 16.39
CA ILE A 130 2.83 7.07 15.89
C ILE A 130 1.65 6.25 16.40
N GLN A 131 0.70 6.94 17.07
CA GLN A 131 -0.52 6.32 17.55
C GLN A 131 -1.56 6.22 16.44
N LEU A 132 -2.28 5.09 16.38
CA LEU A 132 -3.33 4.90 15.38
C LEU A 132 -4.56 5.76 15.68
N TYR A 133 -5.19 6.28 14.64
CA TYR A 133 -6.54 6.81 14.70
C TYR A 133 -7.52 5.63 14.84
N SER A 134 -7.89 5.30 16.08
CA SER A 134 -8.83 4.21 16.35
C SER A 134 -10.25 4.61 15.96
N TYR A 135 -11.06 3.65 15.54
CA TYR A 135 -12.47 3.86 15.20
C TYR A 135 -13.25 4.45 16.39
N ASP A 136 -13.73 5.67 16.24
CA ASP A 136 -14.53 6.41 17.22
C ASP A 136 -15.53 7.34 16.50
N PRO A 137 -16.69 6.81 16.10
CA PRO A 137 -17.68 7.59 15.35
C PRO A 137 -18.25 8.78 16.12
N GLU A 138 -18.26 8.76 17.45
CA GLU A 138 -18.77 9.89 18.23
C GLU A 138 -17.75 11.03 18.25
N LYS A 139 -16.45 10.71 18.36
CA LYS A 139 -15.38 11.69 18.19
C LYS A 139 -15.38 12.30 16.79
N ALA A 140 -15.60 11.47 15.77
CA ALA A 140 -15.74 11.94 14.38
C ALA A 140 -16.85 12.99 14.24
N LYS A 141 -18.05 12.70 14.76
CA LYS A 141 -19.19 13.63 14.76
C LYS A 141 -18.91 14.91 15.56
N SER A 142 -18.16 14.80 16.68
CA SER A 142 -17.78 15.97 17.47
C SER A 142 -16.85 16.90 16.69
N LEU A 143 -15.81 16.35 16.06
CA LEU A 143 -14.88 17.09 15.23
C LEU A 143 -15.55 17.77 14.03
N LEU A 144 -16.53 17.12 13.40
CA LEU A 144 -17.32 17.73 12.33
C LEU A 144 -18.14 18.93 12.82
N ARG A 145 -18.78 18.82 13.99
CA ARG A 145 -19.51 19.96 14.59
C ARG A 145 -18.57 21.11 14.93
N GLU A 146 -17.42 20.79 15.53
CA GLU A 146 -16.40 21.79 15.91
C GLU A 146 -15.79 22.52 14.72
N SER A 147 -15.62 21.82 13.59
CA SER A 147 -15.09 22.43 12.35
C SER A 147 -16.12 23.28 11.61
N GLY A 148 -17.40 23.22 11.99
CA GLY A 148 -18.47 23.87 11.24
C GLY A 148 -18.72 23.26 9.86
N TRP A 149 -18.43 21.96 9.69
CA TRP A 149 -18.61 21.27 8.43
C TRP A 149 -20.03 21.37 7.89
N ASP A 150 -20.16 21.77 6.62
CA ASP A 150 -21.47 21.79 5.95
C ASP A 150 -21.88 20.36 5.54
N ALA A 151 -22.79 19.78 6.32
CA ALA A 151 -23.33 18.44 6.07
C ALA A 151 -24.11 18.33 4.74
N LYS A 152 -24.46 19.44 4.08
CA LYS A 152 -25.10 19.44 2.76
C LYS A 152 -24.09 19.31 1.62
N LYS A 153 -22.82 19.59 1.88
CA LYS A 153 -21.74 19.48 0.91
C LYS A 153 -21.58 18.03 0.49
N THR A 154 -21.77 17.75 -0.79
CA THR A 154 -21.54 16.41 -1.37
C THR A 154 -20.05 16.24 -1.67
N ILE A 155 -19.46 15.16 -1.17
CA ILE A 155 -18.07 14.76 -1.40
C ILE A 155 -18.05 13.71 -2.52
N ARG A 156 -17.30 13.97 -3.58
CA ARG A 156 -17.07 13.03 -4.67
C ARG A 156 -15.93 12.09 -4.28
N PHE A 157 -16.27 10.83 -4.06
CA PHE A 157 -15.30 9.79 -3.76
C PHE A 157 -15.01 8.98 -5.01
N LEU A 158 -13.84 9.20 -5.61
CA LEU A 158 -13.40 8.51 -6.82
C LEU A 158 -12.72 7.18 -6.45
N VAL A 159 -13.21 6.09 -7.02
CA VAL A 159 -12.72 4.73 -6.74
C VAL A 159 -12.27 4.07 -8.04
N PRO A 160 -11.01 3.59 -8.13
CA PRO A 160 -10.58 2.87 -9.33
C PRO A 160 -11.19 1.47 -9.36
N SER A 161 -11.77 1.10 -10.50
CA SER A 161 -12.33 -0.22 -10.77
C SER A 161 -11.25 -1.26 -11.06
N GLY A 162 -11.61 -2.55 -10.93
CA GLY A 162 -10.76 -3.68 -11.28
C GLY A 162 -10.03 -4.35 -10.12
N ASN A 163 -10.06 -3.77 -8.91
CA ASN A 163 -9.61 -4.43 -7.68
C ASN A 163 -10.79 -4.61 -6.72
N LYS A 164 -11.27 -5.85 -6.61
CA LYS A 164 -12.48 -6.19 -5.84
C LYS A 164 -12.35 -5.85 -4.35
N ILE A 165 -11.19 -6.09 -3.74
CA ILE A 165 -10.96 -5.80 -2.32
C ILE A 165 -11.06 -4.30 -2.08
N ARG A 166 -10.38 -3.50 -2.90
CA ARG A 166 -10.41 -2.04 -2.79
C ARG A 166 -11.81 -1.46 -3.03
N GLU A 167 -12.57 -2.03 -4.00
CA GLU A 167 -13.95 -1.60 -4.24
C GLU A 167 -14.85 -1.92 -3.04
N GLN A 168 -14.74 -3.11 -2.45
CA GLN A 168 -15.48 -3.49 -1.24
C GLN A 168 -15.04 -2.64 -0.03
N ALA A 169 -13.75 -2.36 0.11
CA ALA A 169 -13.27 -1.43 1.14
C ALA A 169 -13.90 -0.04 0.96
N ALA A 170 -13.93 0.50 -0.26
CA ALA A 170 -14.55 1.79 -0.54
C ALA A 170 -16.06 1.82 -0.22
N ASP A 171 -16.78 0.71 -0.41
CA ASP A 171 -18.20 0.60 -0.02
C ASP A 171 -18.35 0.67 1.52
N ILE A 172 -17.49 -0.03 2.29
CA ILE A 172 -17.46 0.05 3.76
C ILE A 172 -17.13 1.47 4.22
N LEU A 173 -16.06 2.07 3.67
CA LEU A 173 -15.65 3.44 4.00
C LEU A 173 -16.77 4.44 3.71
N THR A 174 -17.47 4.28 2.59
CA THR A 174 -18.61 5.13 2.22
C THR A 174 -19.74 5.06 3.25
N GLN A 175 -20.06 3.85 3.74
CA GLN A 175 -21.07 3.70 4.78
C GLN A 175 -20.63 4.35 6.08
N ASN A 176 -19.40 4.10 6.54
CA ASN A 176 -18.86 4.70 7.76
C ASN A 176 -18.88 6.24 7.70
N LEU A 177 -18.50 6.83 6.56
CA LEU A 177 -18.52 8.28 6.37
C LEU A 177 -19.94 8.85 6.40
N LYS A 178 -20.93 8.15 5.79
CA LYS A 178 -22.34 8.55 5.86
C LYS A 178 -22.88 8.50 7.29
N ASP A 179 -22.52 7.49 8.05
CA ASP A 179 -22.94 7.32 9.45
C ASP A 179 -22.33 8.40 10.36
N ALA A 180 -21.16 8.93 9.99
CA ALA A 180 -20.51 10.06 10.65
C ALA A 180 -21.10 11.42 10.26
N GLY A 181 -21.91 11.50 9.20
CA GLY A 181 -22.58 12.74 8.77
C GLY A 181 -22.04 13.38 7.48
N PHE A 182 -21.18 12.67 6.75
CA PHE A 182 -20.77 13.10 5.41
C PHE A 182 -21.79 12.71 4.35
N LYS A 183 -21.97 13.54 3.33
CA LYS A 183 -22.73 13.21 2.14
C LYS A 183 -21.78 12.74 1.04
N ILE A 184 -21.72 11.44 0.77
CA ILE A 184 -20.76 10.83 -0.16
C ILE A 184 -21.45 10.39 -1.44
N GLU A 185 -20.85 10.77 -2.58
CA GLU A 185 -21.18 10.29 -3.92
C GLU A 185 -19.99 9.50 -4.46
N VAL A 186 -20.14 8.19 -4.64
CA VAL A 186 -19.11 7.30 -5.17
C VAL A 186 -19.12 7.34 -6.69
N GLN A 187 -17.96 7.55 -7.31
CA GLN A 187 -17.78 7.53 -8.76
C GLN A 187 -16.67 6.53 -9.10
N LYS A 188 -17.00 5.48 -9.87
CA LYS A 188 -16.05 4.44 -10.28
C LYS A 188 -15.49 4.74 -11.68
N TYR A 189 -14.16 4.65 -11.82
CA TYR A 189 -13.44 4.86 -13.08
C TYR A 189 -12.40 3.77 -13.29
N ASP A 190 -12.02 3.50 -14.54
CA ASP A 190 -10.76 2.79 -14.81
C ASP A 190 -9.58 3.63 -14.28
N PHE A 191 -8.46 2.94 -13.98
CA PHE A 191 -7.32 3.60 -13.34
C PHE A 191 -6.72 4.74 -14.17
N GLY A 192 -6.69 4.61 -15.50
CA GLY A 192 -6.15 5.65 -16.39
C GLY A 192 -6.96 6.94 -16.34
N THR A 193 -8.29 6.81 -16.41
CA THR A 193 -9.23 7.94 -16.30
C THR A 193 -9.16 8.58 -14.90
N LEU A 194 -9.12 7.76 -13.85
CA LEU A 194 -9.00 8.25 -12.48
C LEU A 194 -7.69 9.04 -12.29
N ALA A 195 -6.56 8.50 -12.74
CA ALA A 195 -5.26 9.17 -12.63
C ALA A 195 -5.24 10.54 -13.31
N GLN A 196 -5.89 10.66 -14.48
CA GLN A 196 -6.02 11.96 -15.16
C GLN A 196 -6.86 12.96 -14.36
N LYS A 197 -7.98 12.52 -13.76
CA LYS A 197 -8.82 13.35 -12.91
C LYS A 197 -8.07 13.83 -11.67
N VAL A 198 -7.40 12.91 -10.97
CA VAL A 198 -6.60 13.20 -9.78
C VAL A 198 -5.49 14.20 -10.10
N LYS A 199 -4.75 14.00 -11.20
CA LYS A 199 -3.70 14.92 -11.63
C LYS A 199 -4.22 16.33 -11.92
N LYS A 200 -5.47 16.46 -12.38
CA LYS A 200 -6.13 17.76 -12.61
C LYS A 200 -6.75 18.35 -11.35
N GLY A 201 -6.71 17.65 -10.21
CA GLY A 201 -7.40 18.07 -8.99
C GLY A 201 -8.93 17.91 -9.05
N ASP A 202 -9.46 17.18 -10.06
CA ASP A 202 -10.89 16.94 -10.24
C ASP A 202 -11.36 15.75 -9.40
N TYR A 203 -11.22 15.86 -8.09
CA TYR A 203 -11.67 14.90 -7.10
C TYR A 203 -11.79 15.59 -5.74
N ASP A 204 -12.52 15.00 -4.81
CA ASP A 204 -12.54 15.45 -3.41
C ASP A 204 -11.86 14.41 -2.52
N LEU A 205 -12.15 13.13 -2.74
CA LEU A 205 -11.57 11.99 -2.05
C LEU A 205 -11.27 10.88 -3.06
N THR A 206 -10.17 10.15 -2.90
CA THR A 206 -9.88 8.98 -3.73
C THR A 206 -9.08 7.94 -2.94
N ILE A 207 -9.13 6.68 -3.39
CA ILE A 207 -8.40 5.56 -2.78
C ILE A 207 -7.63 4.79 -3.85
N PHE A 208 -6.35 4.56 -3.63
CA PHE A 208 -5.53 3.62 -4.40
C PHE A 208 -4.28 3.21 -3.63
N ASN A 209 -3.56 2.20 -4.13
CA ASN A 209 -2.34 1.73 -3.49
C ASN A 209 -1.16 2.61 -3.90
N ARG A 210 -0.25 2.86 -2.97
CA ARG A 210 1.05 3.46 -3.27
C ARG A 210 2.10 2.38 -3.43
N ASP A 211 3.02 2.61 -4.35
CA ASP A 211 4.15 1.72 -4.56
C ASP A 211 5.02 1.61 -3.30
N TYR A 212 5.58 0.43 -3.08
CA TYR A 212 6.53 0.20 -2.00
C TYR A 212 7.94 0.66 -2.42
N TYR A 213 8.55 1.48 -1.59
CA TYR A 213 9.94 1.92 -1.75
C TYR A 213 10.72 1.69 -0.45
N ILE A 214 11.99 1.23 -0.54
CA ILE A 214 12.88 1.23 0.62
C ILE A 214 13.31 2.65 0.96
N GLU A 215 13.56 3.44 -0.09
CA GLU A 215 14.03 4.82 0.04
C GLU A 215 12.86 5.74 0.44
N PRO A 216 12.87 6.28 1.68
CA PRO A 216 11.73 7.02 2.21
C PRO A 216 11.47 8.33 1.46
N SER A 217 12.48 8.94 0.83
CA SER A 217 12.31 10.18 0.07
C SER A 217 11.30 10.03 -1.07
N LEU A 218 11.17 8.83 -1.64
CA LEU A 218 10.19 8.55 -2.69
C LEU A 218 8.75 8.58 -2.14
N TYR A 219 8.52 8.13 -0.90
CA TYR A 219 7.23 8.28 -0.23
C TYR A 219 6.88 9.72 0.03
N PHE A 220 7.85 10.48 0.54
CA PHE A 220 7.61 11.83 1.01
C PHE A 220 7.55 12.88 -0.09
N SER A 221 7.98 12.55 -1.32
CA SER A 221 7.89 13.45 -2.47
C SER A 221 6.46 13.96 -2.75
N LEU A 222 5.44 13.13 -2.45
CA LEU A 222 4.02 13.50 -2.56
C LEU A 222 3.64 14.70 -1.68
N PHE A 223 4.29 14.82 -0.51
CA PHE A 223 3.96 15.83 0.50
C PHE A 223 4.76 17.13 0.35
N GLN A 224 5.70 17.18 -0.56
CA GLN A 224 6.49 18.38 -0.82
C GLN A 224 5.66 19.39 -1.64
N SER A 225 5.54 20.62 -1.14
CA SER A 225 4.61 21.64 -1.66
C SER A 225 4.83 21.96 -3.14
N ASP A 226 6.09 22.00 -3.59
CA ASP A 226 6.51 22.35 -4.95
C ASP A 226 6.74 21.13 -5.87
N ASN A 227 6.45 19.91 -5.40
CA ASN A 227 6.66 18.70 -6.19
C ASN A 227 5.51 18.46 -7.17
N ALA A 228 5.85 18.11 -8.40
CA ALA A 228 4.86 17.78 -9.44
C ALA A 228 3.95 16.58 -9.11
N SER A 229 4.40 15.72 -8.17
CA SER A 229 3.62 14.58 -7.67
C SER A 229 2.62 14.96 -6.57
N ASN A 230 2.63 16.21 -6.08
CA ASN A 230 1.73 16.68 -5.03
C ASN A 230 0.33 16.99 -5.58
N PHE A 231 -0.36 15.96 -6.02
CA PHE A 231 -1.75 16.08 -6.49
C PHE A 231 -2.76 16.27 -5.34
N ILE A 232 -2.33 16.02 -4.09
CA ILE A 232 -3.18 16.20 -2.89
C ILE A 232 -3.25 17.66 -2.43
N HIS A 233 -2.46 18.54 -3.00
CA HIS A 233 -2.38 19.96 -2.66
C HIS A 233 -2.05 20.24 -1.17
N TYR A 234 -1.27 19.38 -0.55
CA TYR A 234 -0.74 19.61 0.78
C TYR A 234 0.39 20.62 0.74
N ALA A 235 0.48 21.47 1.78
CA ALA A 235 1.58 22.41 1.93
C ALA A 235 1.86 22.65 3.42
N ASN A 236 3.09 22.36 3.82
CA ASN A 236 3.60 22.64 5.14
C ASN A 236 5.10 22.96 5.05
N PRO A 237 5.54 24.23 5.33
CA PRO A 237 6.95 24.61 5.17
C PRO A 237 7.91 23.78 6.02
N LYS A 238 7.49 23.33 7.21
CA LYS A 238 8.33 22.47 8.06
C LYS A 238 8.49 21.07 7.47
N ALA A 239 7.42 20.50 6.91
CA ALA A 239 7.50 19.24 6.19
C ALA A 239 8.42 19.34 4.96
N ASP A 240 8.31 20.43 4.18
CA ASP A 240 9.21 20.70 3.03
C ASP A 240 10.68 20.75 3.45
N GLU A 241 10.99 21.41 4.56
CA GLU A 241 12.33 21.50 5.12
C GLU A 241 12.86 20.11 5.47
N LEU A 242 12.09 19.31 6.24
CA LEU A 242 12.48 17.97 6.67
C LEU A 242 12.65 17.01 5.50
N ILE A 243 11.80 17.08 4.47
CA ILE A 243 11.94 16.28 3.25
C ILE A 243 13.29 16.59 2.59
N LYS A 244 13.62 17.87 2.40
CA LYS A 244 14.91 18.30 1.81
C LYS A 244 16.10 17.85 2.66
N GLN A 245 16.01 17.99 3.98
CA GLN A 245 17.08 17.53 4.90
C GLN A 245 17.28 16.00 4.83
N GLY A 246 16.18 15.21 4.83
CA GLY A 246 16.25 13.75 4.80
C GLY A 246 16.83 13.18 3.51
N VAL A 247 16.73 13.91 2.38
CA VAL A 247 17.35 13.51 1.11
C VAL A 247 18.86 13.57 1.16
N VAL A 248 19.44 14.58 1.85
CA VAL A 248 20.88 14.85 1.84
C VAL A 248 21.61 14.33 3.08
N GLU A 249 20.90 13.94 4.14
CA GLU A 249 21.50 13.43 5.37
C GLU A 249 22.11 12.03 5.15
N ALA A 250 23.41 11.91 5.33
CA ALA A 250 24.16 10.68 5.14
C ALA A 250 24.26 9.81 6.42
N ASP A 251 24.14 10.40 7.60
CA ASP A 251 24.16 9.64 8.86
C ASP A 251 22.80 8.94 9.06
N PRO A 252 22.77 7.59 9.13
CA PRO A 252 21.51 6.84 9.20
C PRO A 252 20.68 7.16 10.45
N ALA A 253 21.32 7.47 11.59
CA ALA A 253 20.61 7.76 12.83
C ALA A 253 19.96 9.15 12.79
N LYS A 254 20.68 10.15 12.30
CA LYS A 254 20.14 11.51 12.09
C LYS A 254 19.04 11.49 11.06
N ARG A 255 19.24 10.80 9.94
CA ARG A 255 18.26 10.63 8.89
C ARG A 255 16.96 10.02 9.40
N ARG A 256 17.05 8.99 10.26
CA ARG A 256 15.88 8.41 10.94
C ARG A 256 15.17 9.44 11.82
N GLY A 257 15.90 10.25 12.58
CA GLY A 257 15.33 11.31 13.40
C GLY A 257 14.53 12.32 12.58
N ILE A 258 15.09 12.77 11.45
CA ILE A 258 14.42 13.68 10.51
C ILE A 258 13.10 13.07 9.99
N TYR A 259 13.13 11.81 9.53
CA TYR A 259 11.92 11.16 9.02
C TYR A 259 10.90 10.81 10.11
N ASN A 260 11.33 10.57 11.35
CA ASN A 260 10.40 10.41 12.47
C ASN A 260 9.65 11.72 12.77
N GLU A 261 10.36 12.85 12.79
CA GLU A 261 9.73 14.18 12.97
C GLU A 261 8.76 14.48 11.81
N LEU A 262 9.17 14.22 10.57
CA LEU A 262 8.30 14.39 9.41
C LEU A 262 7.03 13.53 9.49
N GLN A 263 7.16 12.26 9.84
CA GLN A 263 6.00 11.36 9.97
C GLN A 263 5.05 11.82 11.07
N ALA A 264 5.55 12.36 12.19
CA ALA A 264 4.71 12.93 13.23
C ALA A 264 3.91 14.14 12.72
N ILE A 265 4.54 15.04 11.96
CA ILE A 265 3.85 16.17 11.34
C ILE A 265 2.78 15.70 10.35
N LEU A 266 3.12 14.73 9.49
CA LEU A 266 2.18 14.19 8.51
C LEU A 266 1.03 13.42 9.16
N HIS A 267 1.26 12.79 10.30
CA HIS A 267 0.19 12.16 11.08
C HIS A 267 -0.76 13.22 11.66
N ASP A 268 -0.23 14.29 12.26
CA ASP A 268 -1.05 15.34 12.88
C ASP A 268 -1.82 16.15 11.82
N ASP A 269 -1.19 16.48 10.70
CA ASP A 269 -1.80 17.21 9.58
C ASP A 269 -2.74 16.34 8.74
N LEU A 270 -2.52 15.04 8.74
CA LEU A 270 -3.32 14.01 8.06
C LEU A 270 -3.64 14.33 6.58
N PRO A 271 -2.67 14.63 5.72
CA PRO A 271 -2.92 14.93 4.31
C PRO A 271 -3.37 13.71 3.50
N THR A 272 -3.06 12.51 3.97
CA THR A 272 -3.54 11.21 3.51
C THR A 272 -3.82 10.32 4.71
N LEU A 273 -4.58 9.24 4.52
CA LEU A 273 -4.84 8.25 5.56
C LEU A 273 -4.62 6.85 4.99
N SER A 274 -3.72 6.07 5.57
CA SER A 274 -3.60 4.65 5.24
C SER A 274 -4.82 3.89 5.75
N ILE A 275 -5.46 3.12 4.89
CA ILE A 275 -6.65 2.34 5.23
C ILE A 275 -6.26 0.95 5.69
N TYR A 276 -5.45 0.27 4.90
CA TYR A 276 -4.87 -1.03 5.22
C TYR A 276 -3.61 -1.27 4.40
N SER A 277 -2.77 -2.17 4.86
CA SER A 277 -1.65 -2.70 4.10
C SER A 277 -1.80 -4.21 3.98
N GLU A 278 -1.82 -4.73 2.75
CA GLU A 278 -1.99 -6.17 2.49
C GLU A 278 -0.67 -6.90 2.67
N LYS A 279 -0.69 -8.10 3.25
CA LYS A 279 0.45 -9.00 3.25
C LYS A 279 0.65 -9.63 1.89
N ARG A 280 1.87 -9.66 1.41
CA ARG A 280 2.22 -10.38 0.19
C ARG A 280 2.30 -11.88 0.47
N ILE A 281 1.55 -12.65 -0.30
CA ILE A 281 1.55 -14.10 -0.21
C ILE A 281 2.54 -14.64 -1.22
N GLN A 282 3.61 -15.25 -0.75
CA GLN A 282 4.57 -16.00 -1.56
C GLN A 282 4.38 -17.50 -1.34
N ALA A 283 4.21 -18.23 -2.39
CA ALA A 283 4.20 -19.68 -2.41
C ALA A 283 5.37 -20.22 -3.23
N VAL A 284 6.14 -21.11 -2.63
CA VAL A 284 7.34 -21.69 -3.24
C VAL A 284 7.26 -23.21 -3.12
N SER A 285 7.49 -23.95 -4.22
CA SER A 285 7.60 -25.40 -4.19
C SER A 285 8.63 -25.84 -3.16
N LYS A 286 8.33 -26.91 -2.42
CA LYS A 286 9.26 -27.49 -1.45
C LYS A 286 10.54 -28.02 -2.07
N ASP A 287 10.57 -28.22 -3.39
CA ASP A 287 11.73 -28.69 -4.15
C ASP A 287 12.66 -27.54 -4.58
N VAL A 288 12.30 -26.30 -4.32
CA VAL A 288 13.07 -25.11 -4.69
C VAL A 288 13.59 -24.40 -3.43
N LEU A 289 14.85 -24.03 -3.46
CA LEU A 289 15.51 -23.24 -2.44
C LEU A 289 15.68 -21.80 -2.95
N VAL A 290 14.91 -20.87 -2.44
CA VAL A 290 14.98 -19.44 -2.85
C VAL A 290 15.61 -18.53 -1.79
N GLY A 291 15.96 -19.07 -0.61
CA GLY A 291 16.38 -18.27 0.54
C GLY A 291 15.24 -17.40 1.07
N LYS A 292 15.59 -16.27 1.71
CA LYS A 292 14.63 -15.22 2.04
C LYS A 292 14.58 -14.21 0.90
N PRO A 293 13.54 -14.19 0.07
CA PRO A 293 13.40 -13.14 -0.93
C PRO A 293 13.22 -11.80 -0.20
N LEU A 294 13.95 -10.81 -0.66
CA LEU A 294 13.74 -9.44 -0.20
C LEU A 294 12.37 -8.97 -0.73
N ASN A 295 11.62 -8.24 0.09
CA ASN A 295 10.31 -7.68 -0.28
C ASN A 295 10.37 -6.81 -1.55
N ILE A 296 11.57 -6.40 -1.95
CA ILE A 296 11.83 -5.57 -3.12
C ILE A 296 12.70 -6.35 -4.10
N GLY A 297 12.07 -6.82 -5.14
CA GLY A 297 12.76 -7.53 -6.20
C GLY A 297 13.07 -8.98 -5.82
N MET A 298 12.12 -9.84 -6.08
CA MET A 298 12.19 -11.27 -5.86
C MET A 298 13.47 -11.93 -6.41
N PHE A 299 14.06 -11.37 -7.47
CA PHE A 299 15.26 -11.90 -8.12
C PHE A 299 16.58 -11.37 -7.56
N ASN A 300 16.57 -10.58 -6.47
CA ASN A 300 17.80 -9.98 -5.92
C ASN A 300 18.86 -11.00 -5.49
N ASN A 301 18.45 -12.19 -5.07
CA ASN A 301 19.29 -13.30 -4.68
C ASN A 301 19.15 -14.52 -5.61
N VAL A 302 18.72 -14.33 -6.83
CA VAL A 302 18.45 -15.42 -7.79
C VAL A 302 19.68 -16.31 -8.06
N ASN A 303 20.88 -15.77 -7.90
CA ASN A 303 22.12 -16.53 -8.00
C ASN A 303 22.31 -17.57 -6.88
N GLU A 304 21.58 -17.44 -5.78
CA GLU A 304 21.60 -18.39 -4.65
C GLU A 304 20.54 -19.47 -4.77
N TRP A 305 19.57 -19.29 -5.67
CA TRP A 305 18.48 -20.26 -5.86
C TRP A 305 19.00 -21.61 -6.34
N ASP A 306 18.39 -22.68 -5.82
CA ASP A 306 18.79 -24.05 -6.09
C ASP A 306 17.57 -24.99 -6.11
N LEU A 307 17.76 -26.19 -6.62
CA LEU A 307 16.85 -27.32 -6.49
C LEU A 307 17.36 -28.24 -5.38
N LYS A 308 16.41 -28.89 -4.68
CA LYS A 308 16.74 -29.94 -3.70
C LYS A 308 17.10 -31.24 -4.41
#